data_59769f8117a1fae9f490d8dbffa24b0e
#
_entry.id   59769f8117a1fae9f490d8dbffa24b0e
#
_cell.length_a   1.000
_cell.length_b   1.000
_cell.length_c   1.000
_cell.angle_alpha   90.00
_cell.angle_beta   90.00
_cell.angle_gamma   90.00
#
_symmetry.space_group_name_H-M   'P 1'
#
loop_
_entity.id
_entity.type
_entity.pdbx_description
1 polymer ?
#
loop_
_entity_poly.entity_id
_entity_poly.type
_entity_poly.pdbx_seq_one_letter_code
_entity_poly.pdbx_strand_id
1 'polypeptide(L)'
;MARVRLIAMIKPFGRRQARIKVRTMALGPVMLGLDGLELSAEEREMLCHPRVGGVILFARNYRSPEQVAALTAAIHALRQPRLLVAVDHEGGRVQRFRDGFTRLPPVRRLGEIYDRDRMRAKQLARVTGWLMAAELRAVGVDLSFAPVLDLDYGISGVIGDRAFHRDPEAVADLAHAYVSGMQKAGMEAVGKHFPGHGGIAADSHLELPVDPRAYADLEHADLLAFERMIHYGLAAIMPAHVLYPQVDDRPAGFSARWLRDILRRRLEFQGTIFSDDLDMAGAGEAGAAPERAEAALTAGCDMVLACNDRRAASAILESLRHVAEPVSQLRLIRLHGRGHPTPERLRRGPVWQRAVRLVHDYDAFPLLDMDI
;
A
#
# COMPACT_ATOMS: atom_id res chain seq x y z
N MET A 1 -77.42 11.71 -30.74
CA MET A 1 -76.30 12.76 -30.63
C MET A 1 -75.27 12.24 -29.63
N ALA A 2 -74.22 11.61 -30.08
CA ALA A 2 -73.12 11.08 -29.24
C ALA A 2 -71.88 11.90 -29.47
N ARG A 3 -71.36 12.53 -28.40
CA ARG A 3 -70.06 13.27 -28.41
C ARG A 3 -68.93 12.28 -28.11
N VAL A 4 -68.08 12.04 -29.11
CA VAL A 4 -66.82 11.34 -28.97
C VAL A 4 -65.79 12.27 -28.37
N ARG A 5 -65.23 11.95 -27.19
CA ARG A 5 -64.07 12.65 -26.60
C ARG A 5 -62.80 11.92 -27.05
N LEU A 6 -61.97 12.62 -27.78
CA LEU A 6 -60.61 12.20 -28.15
C LEU A 6 -59.67 12.47 -26.97
N ILE A 7 -59.14 11.40 -26.35
CA ILE A 7 -58.11 11.49 -25.33
C ILE A 7 -56.76 11.28 -26.03
N ALA A 8 -55.99 12.36 -26.14
CA ALA A 8 -54.60 12.29 -26.62
C ALA A 8 -53.71 11.63 -25.56
N MET A 9 -53.18 10.44 -25.85
CA MET A 9 -52.14 9.77 -25.06
C MET A 9 -50.77 10.43 -25.34
N ILE A 10 -50.28 11.20 -24.40
CA ILE A 10 -48.89 11.68 -24.38
C ILE A 10 -48.04 10.53 -23.88
N LYS A 11 -47.19 9.92 -24.73
CA LYS A 11 -46.18 8.95 -24.34
C LYS A 11 -45.03 9.71 -23.62
N PRO A 12 -44.59 9.25 -22.43
CA PRO A 12 -43.41 9.87 -21.79
C PRO A 12 -42.13 9.52 -22.59
N PHE A 13 -41.37 10.55 -22.92
CA PHE A 13 -40.05 10.40 -23.50
C PHE A 13 -39.12 9.70 -22.47
N GLY A 14 -38.86 8.42 -22.70
CA GLY A 14 -37.89 7.66 -21.89
C GLY A 14 -36.49 8.19 -22.10
N ARG A 15 -35.94 8.84 -21.08
CA ARG A 15 -34.50 9.11 -20.99
C ARG A 15 -33.77 7.76 -21.04
N ARG A 16 -33.16 7.42 -22.15
CA ARG A 16 -32.16 6.37 -22.24
C ARG A 16 -30.97 6.79 -21.38
N GLN A 17 -30.93 6.36 -20.11
CA GLN A 17 -29.67 6.32 -19.38
C GLN A 17 -28.74 5.40 -20.16
N ALA A 18 -27.69 5.94 -20.72
CA ALA A 18 -26.61 5.16 -21.28
C ALA A 18 -26.04 4.28 -20.16
N ARG A 19 -26.37 2.99 -20.17
CA ARG A 19 -25.73 2.00 -19.29
C ARG A 19 -24.27 1.97 -19.70
N ILE A 20 -23.42 2.57 -18.89
CA ILE A 20 -21.97 2.38 -18.98
C ILE A 20 -21.76 0.88 -18.88
N LYS A 21 -21.31 0.24 -19.96
CA LYS A 21 -20.90 -1.18 -19.95
C LYS A 21 -19.63 -1.23 -19.12
N VAL A 22 -19.75 -1.57 -17.85
CA VAL A 22 -18.59 -1.86 -16.98
C VAL A 22 -17.84 -3.02 -17.61
N ARG A 23 -16.61 -2.78 -18.05
CA ARG A 23 -15.74 -3.82 -18.62
C ARG A 23 -15.31 -4.77 -17.51
N THR A 24 -15.63 -6.04 -17.63
CA THR A 24 -15.09 -7.09 -16.76
C THR A 24 -13.73 -7.49 -17.31
N MET A 25 -12.66 -7.19 -16.57
CA MET A 25 -11.27 -7.43 -16.95
C MET A 25 -10.49 -7.85 -15.70
N ALA A 26 -9.49 -8.72 -15.86
CA ALA A 26 -8.55 -9.02 -14.76
C ALA A 26 -7.79 -7.76 -14.30
N LEU A 27 -7.29 -7.73 -13.06
CA LEU A 27 -6.38 -6.68 -12.61
C LEU A 27 -5.04 -6.83 -13.33
N GLY A 28 -4.59 -5.77 -13.99
CA GLY A 28 -3.27 -5.76 -14.62
C GLY A 28 -2.13 -5.69 -13.60
N PRO A 29 -0.89 -5.94 -14.03
CA PRO A 29 0.28 -5.96 -13.15
C PRO A 29 0.90 -4.57 -12.93
N VAL A 30 0.22 -3.47 -13.27
CA VAL A 30 0.78 -2.11 -13.16
C VAL A 30 -0.10 -1.24 -12.26
N MET A 31 0.52 -0.60 -11.28
CA MET A 31 -0.09 0.43 -10.43
C MET A 31 0.46 1.80 -10.84
N LEU A 32 -0.42 2.77 -11.08
CA LEU A 32 -0.08 4.09 -11.60
C LEU A 32 -0.31 5.20 -10.58
N GLY A 33 0.54 6.23 -10.61
CA GLY A 33 0.25 7.51 -9.95
C GLY A 33 -0.70 8.38 -10.77
N LEU A 34 -1.30 9.39 -10.12
CA LEU A 34 -2.15 10.42 -10.71
C LEU A 34 -1.55 11.81 -10.50
N ASP A 35 -1.91 12.75 -11.36
CA ASP A 35 -1.35 14.11 -11.32
C ASP A 35 -2.14 15.05 -10.41
N GLY A 36 -3.46 14.93 -10.39
CA GLY A 36 -4.35 15.93 -9.80
C GLY A 36 -5.33 15.42 -8.76
N LEU A 37 -6.26 16.31 -8.38
CA LEU A 37 -7.31 16.06 -7.39
C LEU A 37 -8.52 15.31 -7.95
N GLU A 38 -8.62 15.26 -9.28
CA GLU A 38 -9.71 14.61 -10.03
C GLU A 38 -9.12 13.89 -11.23
N LEU A 39 -9.83 12.87 -11.73
CA LEU A 39 -9.40 12.15 -12.93
C LEU A 39 -9.58 13.02 -14.18
N SER A 40 -8.52 13.26 -14.92
CA SER A 40 -8.58 13.80 -16.28
C SER A 40 -9.21 12.79 -17.25
N ALA A 41 -9.56 13.23 -18.46
CA ALA A 41 -10.05 12.33 -19.52
C ALA A 41 -8.99 11.31 -19.94
N GLU A 42 -7.74 11.75 -20.05
CA GLU A 42 -6.59 10.89 -20.36
C GLU A 42 -6.33 9.84 -19.27
N GLU A 43 -6.35 10.23 -18.00
CA GLU A 43 -6.20 9.28 -16.88
C GLU A 43 -7.32 8.24 -16.83
N ARG A 44 -8.57 8.64 -17.14
CA ARG A 44 -9.68 7.68 -17.24
C ARG A 44 -9.44 6.64 -18.34
N GLU A 45 -8.94 7.05 -19.49
CA GLU A 45 -8.60 6.15 -20.59
C GLU A 45 -7.45 5.21 -20.19
N MET A 46 -6.36 5.77 -19.64
CA MET A 46 -5.20 5.02 -19.16
C MET A 46 -5.57 3.98 -18.09
N LEU A 47 -6.39 4.35 -17.10
CA LEU A 47 -6.85 3.45 -16.04
C LEU A 47 -7.80 2.35 -16.53
N CYS A 48 -8.42 2.52 -17.71
CA CYS A 48 -9.18 1.46 -18.38
C CYS A 48 -8.30 0.49 -19.17
N HIS A 49 -6.97 0.71 -19.24
CA HIS A 49 -6.06 -0.18 -19.94
C HIS A 49 -5.97 -1.54 -19.24
N PRO A 50 -5.94 -2.69 -19.97
CA PRO A 50 -5.93 -4.05 -19.38
C PRO A 50 -4.76 -4.32 -18.43
N ARG A 51 -3.62 -3.68 -18.66
CA ARG A 51 -2.41 -3.83 -17.85
C ARG A 51 -2.44 -3.07 -16.52
N VAL A 52 -3.43 -2.20 -16.32
CA VAL A 52 -3.57 -1.46 -15.05
C VAL A 52 -4.35 -2.29 -14.04
N GLY A 53 -3.83 -2.40 -12.83
CA GLY A 53 -4.45 -3.11 -11.71
C GLY A 53 -4.73 -2.22 -10.49
N GLY A 54 -4.07 -1.07 -10.40
CA GLY A 54 -4.21 -0.18 -9.26
C GLY A 54 -3.78 1.25 -9.51
N VAL A 55 -4.03 2.08 -8.51
CA VAL A 55 -3.64 3.49 -8.43
C VAL A 55 -2.98 3.72 -7.09
N ILE A 56 -1.85 4.44 -7.07
CA ILE A 56 -1.24 4.97 -5.86
C ILE A 56 -1.47 6.48 -5.79
N LEU A 57 -1.92 6.95 -4.61
CA LEU A 57 -2.19 8.35 -4.33
C LEU A 57 -1.06 8.98 -3.51
N PHE A 58 -0.79 10.26 -3.78
CA PHE A 58 0.22 11.08 -3.10
C PHE A 58 -0.42 12.33 -2.50
N ALA A 59 0.38 13.15 -1.82
CA ALA A 59 -0.08 14.41 -1.26
C ALA A 59 -0.67 15.36 -2.34
N ARG A 60 -0.19 15.29 -3.58
CA ARG A 60 -0.71 16.08 -4.72
C ARG A 60 -2.16 15.71 -5.09
N ASN A 61 -2.61 14.53 -4.69
CA ASN A 61 -3.99 14.05 -4.97
C ASN A 61 -4.96 14.32 -3.82
N TYR A 62 -4.51 15.05 -2.80
CA TYR A 62 -5.27 15.28 -1.58
C TYR A 62 -5.47 16.75 -1.27
N ARG A 63 -6.72 17.14 -1.00
CA ARG A 63 -7.11 18.47 -0.50
C ARG A 63 -8.01 18.37 0.74
N SER A 64 -8.95 17.42 0.76
CA SER A 64 -9.83 17.13 1.89
C SER A 64 -10.31 15.68 1.86
N PRO A 65 -10.82 15.13 2.98
CA PRO A 65 -11.39 13.78 2.99
C PRO A 65 -12.53 13.60 1.98
N GLU A 66 -13.38 14.60 1.80
CA GLU A 66 -14.51 14.56 0.85
C GLU A 66 -14.02 14.53 -0.60
N GLN A 67 -13.00 15.34 -0.91
CA GLN A 67 -12.41 15.37 -2.25
C GLN A 67 -11.76 14.02 -2.60
N VAL A 68 -10.93 13.46 -1.71
CA VAL A 68 -10.26 12.18 -2.01
C VAL A 68 -11.25 11.03 -2.03
N ALA A 69 -12.33 11.05 -1.24
CA ALA A 69 -13.42 10.08 -1.32
C ALA A 69 -14.14 10.14 -2.67
N ALA A 70 -14.34 11.33 -3.24
CA ALA A 70 -14.89 11.48 -4.59
C ALA A 70 -13.93 10.93 -5.66
N LEU A 71 -12.63 11.19 -5.52
CA LEU A 71 -11.59 10.65 -6.43
C LEU A 71 -11.55 9.12 -6.40
N THR A 72 -11.49 8.50 -5.21
CA THR A 72 -11.47 7.04 -5.08
C THR A 72 -12.75 6.38 -5.60
N ALA A 73 -13.91 7.00 -5.36
CA ALA A 73 -15.18 6.55 -5.92
C ALA A 73 -15.18 6.60 -7.46
N ALA A 74 -14.62 7.67 -8.05
CA ALA A 74 -14.48 7.79 -9.49
C ALA A 74 -13.54 6.72 -10.09
N ILE A 75 -12.42 6.40 -9.40
CA ILE A 75 -11.50 5.32 -9.79
C ILE A 75 -12.20 3.96 -9.73
N HIS A 76 -12.86 3.65 -8.64
CA HIS A 76 -13.57 2.37 -8.46
C HIS A 76 -14.71 2.15 -9.46
N ALA A 77 -15.33 3.25 -9.95
CA ALA A 77 -16.42 3.16 -10.93
C ALA A 77 -15.95 2.84 -12.36
N LEU A 78 -14.65 2.88 -12.67
CA LEU A 78 -14.14 2.73 -14.03
C LEU A 78 -14.32 1.31 -14.58
N ARG A 79 -14.20 0.27 -13.74
CA ARG A 79 -14.18 -1.13 -14.18
C ARG A 79 -14.53 -2.15 -13.08
N GLN A 80 -14.73 -3.41 -13.49
CA GLN A 80 -14.89 -4.57 -12.59
C GLN A 80 -13.91 -5.69 -12.99
N PRO A 81 -13.16 -6.28 -12.02
CA PRO A 81 -13.08 -5.82 -10.63
C PRO A 81 -12.53 -4.39 -10.56
N ARG A 82 -12.91 -3.67 -9.51
CA ARG A 82 -12.44 -2.29 -9.31
C ARG A 82 -10.91 -2.26 -9.16
N LEU A 83 -10.29 -1.17 -9.56
CA LEU A 83 -8.86 -0.96 -9.36
C LEU A 83 -8.54 -0.90 -7.86
N LEU A 84 -7.37 -1.41 -7.46
CA LEU A 84 -6.84 -1.18 -6.13
C LEU A 84 -6.47 0.29 -5.97
N VAL A 85 -6.75 0.88 -4.82
CA VAL A 85 -6.31 2.24 -4.47
C VAL A 85 -5.38 2.16 -3.27
N ALA A 86 -4.14 2.61 -3.43
CA ALA A 86 -3.08 2.58 -2.45
C ALA A 86 -2.58 3.98 -2.07
N VAL A 87 -1.88 4.08 -0.95
CA VAL A 87 -1.20 5.30 -0.50
C VAL A 87 -0.02 4.93 0.42
N ASP A 88 1.00 5.80 0.52
CA ASP A 88 1.97 5.75 1.62
C ASP A 88 1.45 6.55 2.80
N HIS A 89 0.99 5.85 3.83
CA HIS A 89 0.41 6.47 5.02
C HIS A 89 0.86 5.71 6.26
N GLU A 90 2.15 5.90 6.61
CA GLU A 90 2.82 5.19 7.70
C GLU A 90 2.63 5.89 9.04
N GLY A 91 2.52 7.20 9.02
CA GLY A 91 2.62 8.13 10.14
C GLY A 91 3.92 8.96 10.09
N GLY A 92 4.14 9.82 11.07
CA GLY A 92 5.31 10.69 11.12
C GLY A 92 5.47 11.53 9.85
N ARG A 93 6.67 11.48 9.26
CA ARG A 93 6.99 12.22 8.02
C ARG A 93 6.38 11.60 6.76
N VAL A 94 6.02 10.32 6.78
CA VAL A 94 5.41 9.61 5.65
C VAL A 94 3.92 9.42 5.91
N GLN A 95 3.20 10.52 5.84
CA GLN A 95 1.74 10.57 5.93
C GLN A 95 1.24 11.52 4.84
N ARG A 96 0.64 10.98 3.75
CA ARG A 96 0.27 11.77 2.57
C ARG A 96 -0.97 12.61 2.80
N PHE A 97 -1.98 12.09 3.51
CA PHE A 97 -3.20 12.81 3.84
C PHE A 97 -3.08 13.34 5.26
N ARG A 98 -3.15 14.67 5.40
CA ARG A 98 -2.88 15.33 6.68
C ARG A 98 -4.09 16.05 7.25
N ASP A 99 -4.58 17.09 6.58
CA ASP A 99 -5.67 17.90 7.08
C ASP A 99 -6.99 17.13 7.03
N GLY A 100 -7.68 17.02 8.16
CA GLY A 100 -8.89 16.19 8.28
C GLY A 100 -8.61 14.70 8.54
N PHE A 101 -7.35 14.26 8.60
CA PHE A 101 -6.92 12.97 9.12
C PHE A 101 -6.20 13.13 10.46
N THR A 102 -6.23 12.09 11.28
CA THR A 102 -5.46 12.10 12.53
C THR A 102 -3.96 12.08 12.21
N ARG A 103 -3.21 12.98 12.84
CA ARG A 103 -1.74 12.97 12.73
C ARG A 103 -1.19 11.80 13.53
N LEU A 104 -0.67 10.82 12.83
CA LEU A 104 -0.06 9.66 13.44
C LEU A 104 1.39 9.97 13.79
N PRO A 105 1.86 9.64 14.99
CA PRO A 105 3.28 9.76 15.32
C PRO A 105 4.13 8.78 14.50
N PRO A 106 5.45 8.99 14.41
CA PRO A 106 6.33 8.01 13.81
C PRO A 106 6.29 6.71 14.63
N VAL A 107 6.32 5.55 13.94
CA VAL A 107 6.20 4.25 14.61
C VAL A 107 7.35 3.94 15.57
N ARG A 108 8.50 4.61 15.44
CA ARG A 108 9.61 4.55 16.39
C ARG A 108 9.17 4.87 17.82
N ARG A 109 8.18 5.75 18.00
CA ARG A 109 7.61 6.05 19.31
C ARG A 109 7.03 4.83 20.02
N LEU A 110 6.44 3.90 19.23
CA LEU A 110 5.95 2.62 19.77
C LEU A 110 7.09 1.74 20.28
N GLY A 111 8.24 1.74 19.56
CA GLY A 111 9.46 1.05 20.00
C GLY A 111 10.02 1.59 21.31
N GLU A 112 10.05 2.93 21.47
CA GLU A 112 10.49 3.55 22.73
C GLU A 112 9.59 3.20 23.93
N ILE A 113 8.28 3.03 23.68
CA ILE A 113 7.34 2.56 24.70
C ILE A 113 7.54 1.07 24.97
N TYR A 114 7.82 0.27 23.93
CA TYR A 114 8.08 -1.18 24.04
C TYR A 114 9.25 -1.49 24.96
N ASP A 115 10.30 -0.68 24.97
CA ASP A 115 11.45 -0.82 25.87
C ASP A 115 11.07 -0.67 27.34
N ARG A 116 9.96 0.03 27.64
CA ARG A 116 9.47 0.29 29.01
C ARG A 116 8.29 -0.60 29.38
N ASP A 117 7.34 -0.77 28.46
CA ASP A 117 6.11 -1.53 28.65
C ASP A 117 5.65 -2.16 27.31
N ARG A 118 6.01 -3.43 27.12
CA ARG A 118 5.71 -4.20 25.91
C ARG A 118 4.21 -4.33 25.66
N MET A 119 3.43 -4.55 26.72
CA MET A 119 1.98 -4.76 26.58
C MET A 119 1.29 -3.47 26.13
N ARG A 120 1.65 -2.36 26.74
CA ARG A 120 1.16 -1.03 26.37
C ARG A 120 1.53 -0.68 24.92
N ALA A 121 2.78 -0.89 24.51
CA ALA A 121 3.24 -0.64 23.17
C ALA A 121 2.45 -1.44 22.12
N LYS A 122 2.19 -2.72 22.35
CA LYS A 122 1.41 -3.60 21.47
C LYS A 122 -0.05 -3.13 21.37
N GLN A 123 -0.66 -2.71 22.47
CA GLN A 123 -2.02 -2.17 22.45
C GLN A 123 -2.08 -0.86 21.64
N LEU A 124 -1.13 0.05 21.86
CA LEU A 124 -1.04 1.30 21.10
C LEU A 124 -0.75 1.04 19.61
N ALA A 125 0.11 0.09 19.28
CA ALA A 125 0.37 -0.31 17.90
C ALA A 125 -0.91 -0.80 17.20
N ARG A 126 -1.72 -1.63 17.88
CA ARG A 126 -3.02 -2.09 17.37
C ARG A 126 -3.98 -0.93 17.14
N VAL A 127 -4.10 -0.02 18.10
CA VAL A 127 -4.99 1.15 17.99
C VAL A 127 -4.54 2.06 16.85
N THR A 128 -3.22 2.30 16.71
CA THR A 128 -2.66 3.15 15.64
C THR A 128 -2.91 2.53 14.27
N GLY A 129 -2.65 1.23 14.10
CA GLY A 129 -2.92 0.52 12.85
C GLY A 129 -4.41 0.52 12.48
N TRP A 130 -5.29 0.32 13.48
CA TRP A 130 -6.72 0.41 13.27
C TRP A 130 -7.16 1.82 12.84
N LEU A 131 -6.70 2.85 13.54
CA LEU A 131 -7.08 4.24 13.27
C LEU A 131 -6.65 4.68 11.88
N MET A 132 -5.39 4.42 11.52
CA MET A 132 -4.85 4.68 10.19
C MET A 132 -5.72 4.02 9.11
N ALA A 133 -5.95 2.73 9.24
CA ALA A 133 -6.70 1.97 8.25
C ALA A 133 -8.18 2.36 8.21
N ALA A 134 -8.82 2.63 9.34
CA ALA A 134 -10.23 3.03 9.41
C ALA A 134 -10.49 4.38 8.71
N GLU A 135 -9.59 5.36 8.90
CA GLU A 135 -9.68 6.65 8.23
C GLU A 135 -9.46 6.54 6.71
N LEU A 136 -8.48 5.76 6.28
CA LEU A 136 -8.23 5.50 4.86
C LEU A 136 -9.37 4.71 4.20
N ARG A 137 -9.90 3.69 4.88
CA ARG A 137 -11.07 2.94 4.40
C ARG A 137 -12.30 3.83 4.25
N ALA A 138 -12.49 4.78 5.17
CA ALA A 138 -13.62 5.72 5.12
C ALA A 138 -13.62 6.62 3.87
N VAL A 139 -12.47 6.82 3.24
CA VAL A 139 -12.33 7.58 1.98
C VAL A 139 -12.07 6.67 0.77
N GLY A 140 -12.26 5.35 0.89
CA GLY A 140 -12.20 4.42 -0.24
C GLY A 140 -10.81 3.89 -0.61
N VAL A 141 -9.76 4.20 0.16
CA VAL A 141 -8.41 3.63 -0.05
C VAL A 141 -8.41 2.16 0.37
N ASP A 142 -7.86 1.27 -0.45
CA ASP A 142 -7.85 -0.17 -0.20
C ASP A 142 -6.69 -0.63 0.69
N LEU A 143 -5.52 -0.03 0.52
CA LEU A 143 -4.32 -0.38 1.29
C LEU A 143 -3.39 0.82 1.52
N SER A 144 -2.62 0.78 2.60
CA SER A 144 -1.42 1.59 2.79
C SER A 144 -0.18 0.72 2.61
N PHE A 145 0.87 1.25 1.97
CA PHE A 145 2.18 0.59 1.97
C PHE A 145 2.83 0.73 3.34
N ALA A 146 2.32 -0.04 4.29
CA ALA A 146 2.69 -0.12 5.70
C ALA A 146 2.37 -1.52 6.25
N PRO A 147 3.10 -1.97 7.30
CA PRO A 147 4.15 -1.29 8.04
C PRO A 147 5.55 -1.41 7.43
N VAL A 148 6.46 -0.52 7.85
CA VAL A 148 7.90 -0.68 7.64
C VAL A 148 8.41 -1.74 8.60
N LEU A 149 9.12 -2.76 8.08
CA LEU A 149 9.70 -3.88 8.83
C LEU A 149 11.24 -3.76 8.93
N ASP A 150 11.81 -2.73 8.31
CA ASP A 150 13.24 -2.45 8.40
C ASP A 150 13.67 -2.22 9.84
N LEU A 151 14.89 -2.66 10.18
CA LEU A 151 15.47 -2.45 11.50
C LEU A 151 16.15 -1.07 11.60
N ASP A 152 16.07 -0.42 12.76
CA ASP A 152 16.75 0.83 13.03
C ASP A 152 18.19 0.59 13.48
N TYR A 153 19.14 0.66 12.57
CA TYR A 153 20.58 0.59 12.87
C TYR A 153 21.18 1.96 13.23
N GLY A 154 20.36 3.03 13.19
CA GLY A 154 20.82 4.40 13.48
C GLY A 154 21.63 5.06 12.36
N ILE A 155 21.76 4.45 11.19
CA ILE A 155 22.57 4.93 10.07
C ILE A 155 21.75 5.33 8.84
N SER A 156 20.58 4.76 8.64
CA SER A 156 19.73 5.05 7.49
C SER A 156 18.87 6.29 7.71
N GLY A 157 19.18 7.39 7.00
CA GLY A 157 18.36 8.60 7.00
C GLY A 157 16.98 8.39 6.33
N VAL A 158 16.88 7.41 5.42
CA VAL A 158 15.63 7.06 4.72
C VAL A 158 14.67 6.32 5.65
N ILE A 159 15.17 5.39 6.45
CA ILE A 159 14.37 4.61 7.39
C ILE A 159 14.18 5.37 8.68
N GLY A 160 15.22 5.59 9.48
CA GLY A 160 15.17 6.37 10.71
C GLY A 160 13.94 6.05 11.58
N ASP A 161 13.15 7.09 11.88
CA ASP A 161 11.94 7.02 12.70
C ASP A 161 10.74 6.27 12.08
N ARG A 162 10.87 5.80 10.83
CA ARG A 162 9.92 4.91 10.18
C ARG A 162 10.06 3.46 10.64
N ALA A 163 11.20 3.05 11.21
CA ALA A 163 11.38 1.73 11.83
C ALA A 163 10.75 1.71 13.24
N PHE A 164 10.14 0.59 13.60
CA PHE A 164 9.64 0.39 14.97
C PHE A 164 10.78 0.32 15.99
N HIS A 165 11.78 -0.50 15.70
CA HIS A 165 12.85 -0.82 16.64
C HIS A 165 14.10 -1.33 15.92
N ARG A 166 15.23 -1.47 16.65
CA ARG A 166 16.44 -2.14 16.15
C ARG A 166 16.44 -3.65 16.34
N ASP A 167 15.66 -4.15 17.30
CA ASP A 167 15.53 -5.57 17.60
C ASP A 167 14.44 -6.18 16.70
N PRO A 168 14.74 -7.21 15.89
CA PRO A 168 13.79 -7.82 14.97
C PRO A 168 12.58 -8.46 15.67
N GLU A 169 12.72 -9.00 16.86
CA GLU A 169 11.58 -9.55 17.61
C GLU A 169 10.63 -8.43 18.09
N ALA A 170 11.18 -7.30 18.53
CA ALA A 170 10.37 -6.13 18.87
C ALA A 170 9.64 -5.55 17.64
N VAL A 171 10.32 -5.51 16.48
CA VAL A 171 9.69 -5.11 15.20
C VAL A 171 8.55 -6.06 14.85
N ALA A 172 8.76 -7.37 14.91
CA ALA A 172 7.74 -8.38 14.62
C ALA A 172 6.53 -8.27 15.57
N ASP A 173 6.76 -8.13 16.86
CA ASP A 173 5.71 -7.97 17.87
C ASP A 173 4.84 -6.72 17.64
N LEU A 174 5.47 -5.58 17.41
CA LEU A 174 4.78 -4.32 17.18
C LEU A 174 4.07 -4.30 15.82
N ALA A 175 4.75 -4.78 14.77
CA ALA A 175 4.17 -4.87 13.44
C ALA A 175 2.97 -5.83 13.41
N HIS A 176 3.03 -6.98 14.07
CA HIS A 176 1.90 -7.89 14.19
C HIS A 176 0.69 -7.24 14.87
N ALA A 177 0.92 -6.54 15.99
CA ALA A 177 -0.14 -5.81 16.67
C ALA A 177 -0.74 -4.70 15.78
N TYR A 178 0.11 -3.94 15.06
CA TYR A 178 -0.31 -2.91 14.13
C TYR A 178 -1.14 -3.48 12.97
N VAL A 179 -0.67 -4.56 12.34
CA VAL A 179 -1.38 -5.27 11.25
C VAL A 179 -2.71 -5.83 11.72
N SER A 180 -2.76 -6.40 12.93
CA SER A 180 -4.03 -6.85 13.54
C SER A 180 -5.05 -5.72 13.63
N GLY A 181 -4.61 -4.50 13.97
CA GLY A 181 -5.46 -3.31 13.93
C GLY A 181 -5.94 -2.95 12.52
N MET A 182 -5.03 -2.93 11.53
CA MET A 182 -5.38 -2.69 10.12
C MET A 182 -6.45 -3.66 9.62
N GLN A 183 -6.26 -4.95 9.89
CA GLN A 183 -7.20 -6.00 9.46
C GLN A 183 -8.58 -5.86 10.11
N LYS A 184 -8.66 -5.43 11.36
CA LYS A 184 -9.92 -5.10 12.06
C LYS A 184 -10.66 -3.94 11.37
N ALA A 185 -9.95 -2.99 10.79
CA ALA A 185 -10.54 -1.92 9.99
C ALA A 185 -10.84 -2.34 8.52
N GLY A 186 -10.54 -3.58 8.14
CA GLY A 186 -10.79 -4.12 6.81
C GLY A 186 -9.71 -3.80 5.78
N MET A 187 -8.47 -3.52 6.20
CA MET A 187 -7.32 -3.23 5.35
C MET A 187 -6.24 -4.29 5.54
N GLU A 188 -5.73 -4.84 4.44
CA GLU A 188 -4.55 -5.71 4.44
C GLU A 188 -3.26 -4.89 4.47
N ALA A 189 -2.17 -5.50 4.96
CA ALA A 189 -0.90 -4.84 5.18
C ALA A 189 0.16 -5.20 4.12
N VAL A 190 1.10 -4.28 3.90
CA VAL A 190 2.26 -4.46 3.02
C VAL A 190 3.53 -4.22 3.83
N GLY A 191 4.29 -5.28 4.10
CA GLY A 191 5.59 -5.16 4.79
C GLY A 191 6.68 -4.69 3.84
N LYS A 192 7.51 -3.75 4.27
CA LYS A 192 8.57 -3.16 3.44
C LYS A 192 9.79 -2.78 4.28
N HIS A 193 10.99 -2.73 3.73
CA HIS A 193 11.42 -3.01 2.34
C HIS A 193 12.28 -4.27 2.33
N PHE A 194 11.72 -5.38 1.88
CA PHE A 194 12.39 -6.70 1.90
C PHE A 194 13.69 -6.69 1.08
N PRO A 195 14.78 -7.30 1.52
CA PRO A 195 14.99 -8.04 2.78
C PRO A 195 15.36 -7.17 3.99
N GLY A 196 15.48 -5.83 3.86
CA GLY A 196 15.77 -4.87 4.91
C GLY A 196 16.64 -3.71 4.41
N HIS A 197 16.20 -2.46 4.57
CA HIS A 197 16.88 -1.24 4.08
C HIS A 197 17.55 -0.45 5.23
N GLY A 198 17.39 -0.87 6.48
CA GLY A 198 17.85 -0.09 7.64
C GLY A 198 19.36 -0.07 7.86
N GLY A 199 20.07 -1.07 7.33
CA GLY A 199 21.52 -1.23 7.49
C GLY A 199 22.39 -0.39 6.53
N ILE A 200 21.81 0.56 5.78
CA ILE A 200 22.48 1.32 4.72
C ILE A 200 22.18 2.80 4.87
N ALA A 201 23.21 3.64 4.77
CA ALA A 201 23.07 5.10 4.84
C ALA A 201 22.56 5.69 3.51
N ALA A 202 22.89 5.09 2.37
CA ALA A 202 22.51 5.56 1.04
C ALA A 202 20.99 5.54 0.83
N ASP A 203 20.49 6.55 0.10
CA ASP A 203 19.07 6.73 -0.21
C ASP A 203 18.75 6.13 -1.59
N SER A 204 17.90 5.10 -1.64
CA SER A 204 17.46 4.48 -2.87
C SER A 204 16.67 5.40 -3.82
N HIS A 205 16.20 6.55 -3.34
CA HIS A 205 15.62 7.58 -4.20
C HIS A 205 16.66 8.36 -5.00
N LEU A 206 17.92 8.39 -4.54
CA LEU A 206 19.00 9.20 -5.10
C LEU A 206 20.06 8.38 -5.84
N GLU A 207 20.33 7.16 -5.38
CA GLU A 207 21.35 6.25 -5.91
C GLU A 207 20.96 4.78 -5.67
N LEU A 208 21.74 3.83 -6.21
CA LEU A 208 21.56 2.41 -5.86
C LEU A 208 22.34 2.09 -4.57
N PRO A 209 21.67 1.85 -3.44
CA PRO A 209 22.33 1.45 -2.21
C PRO A 209 22.92 0.03 -2.33
N VAL A 210 24.07 -0.20 -1.70
CA VAL A 210 24.74 -1.51 -1.65
C VAL A 210 24.90 -1.95 -0.21
N ASP A 211 24.37 -3.11 0.12
CA ASP A 211 24.54 -3.76 1.42
C ASP A 211 25.56 -4.91 1.28
N PRO A 212 26.77 -4.78 1.81
CA PRO A 212 27.83 -5.78 1.65
C PRO A 212 27.70 -6.97 2.62
N ARG A 213 26.69 -6.98 3.51
CA ARG A 213 26.52 -8.05 4.50
C ARG A 213 26.29 -9.40 3.86
N ALA A 214 26.78 -10.45 4.52
CA ALA A 214 26.53 -11.81 4.11
C ALA A 214 25.06 -12.22 4.32
N TYR A 215 24.58 -13.21 3.58
CA TYR A 215 23.21 -13.72 3.74
C TYR A 215 22.92 -14.14 5.20
N ALA A 216 23.87 -14.79 5.87
CA ALA A 216 23.71 -15.21 7.25
C ALA A 216 23.45 -14.04 8.22
N ASP A 217 24.10 -12.91 8.01
CA ASP A 217 23.89 -11.70 8.83
C ASP A 217 22.49 -11.14 8.65
N LEU A 218 21.99 -11.11 7.39
CA LEU A 218 20.64 -10.69 7.07
C LEU A 218 19.59 -11.66 7.62
N GLU A 219 19.87 -12.97 7.57
CA GLU A 219 18.98 -14.03 8.04
C GLU A 219 18.72 -13.95 9.54
N HIS A 220 19.76 -13.68 10.33
CA HIS A 220 19.66 -13.58 11.79
C HIS A 220 19.18 -12.24 12.30
N ALA A 221 19.01 -11.25 11.41
CA ALA A 221 18.57 -9.91 11.76
C ALA A 221 17.36 -9.47 10.94
N ASP A 222 17.61 -8.83 9.77
CA ASP A 222 16.56 -8.18 8.98
C ASP A 222 15.48 -9.15 8.51
N LEU A 223 15.86 -10.35 8.00
CA LEU A 223 14.93 -11.36 7.52
C LEU A 223 14.04 -11.93 8.62
N LEU A 224 14.48 -11.95 9.87
CA LEU A 224 13.71 -12.49 10.99
C LEU A 224 12.38 -11.75 11.17
N ALA A 225 12.38 -10.41 11.04
CA ALA A 225 11.15 -9.61 11.13
C ALA A 225 10.17 -9.99 10.01
N PHE A 226 10.65 -10.17 8.78
CA PHE A 226 9.82 -10.61 7.65
C PHE A 226 9.31 -12.04 7.84
N GLU A 227 10.16 -12.98 8.25
CA GLU A 227 9.80 -14.37 8.50
C GLU A 227 8.67 -14.47 9.54
N ARG A 228 8.79 -13.76 10.67
CA ARG A 228 7.75 -13.69 11.70
C ARG A 228 6.44 -13.16 11.14
N MET A 229 6.50 -12.06 10.37
CA MET A 229 5.30 -11.46 9.79
C MET A 229 4.67 -12.34 8.71
N ILE A 230 5.44 -13.09 7.94
CA ILE A 230 4.93 -14.10 7.00
C ILE A 230 4.17 -15.19 7.74
N HIS A 231 4.71 -15.72 8.84
CA HIS A 231 4.03 -16.69 9.70
C HIS A 231 2.72 -16.14 10.31
N TYR A 232 2.68 -14.84 10.60
CA TYR A 232 1.46 -14.15 11.06
C TYR A 232 0.47 -13.83 9.92
N GLY A 233 0.75 -14.26 8.69
CA GLY A 233 -0.16 -14.12 7.54
C GLY A 233 -0.12 -12.76 6.86
N LEU A 234 1.05 -12.11 6.79
CA LEU A 234 1.24 -10.86 6.05
C LEU A 234 0.75 -11.00 4.60
N ALA A 235 -0.12 -10.09 4.17
CA ALA A 235 -0.82 -10.20 2.90
C ALA A 235 0.03 -9.77 1.69
N ALA A 236 0.96 -8.83 1.89
CA ALA A 236 1.81 -8.34 0.81
C ALA A 236 3.20 -7.90 1.31
N ILE A 237 4.17 -7.93 0.42
CA ILE A 237 5.55 -7.49 0.65
C ILE A 237 6.00 -6.60 -0.51
N MET A 238 6.80 -5.57 -0.19
CA MET A 238 7.49 -4.71 -1.14
C MET A 238 9.01 -4.88 -0.94
N PRO A 239 9.77 -5.38 -1.94
CA PRO A 239 11.22 -5.45 -1.89
C PRO A 239 11.85 -4.07 -2.07
N ALA A 240 13.05 -3.91 -1.52
CA ALA A 240 13.88 -2.72 -1.65
C ALA A 240 14.60 -2.66 -3.01
N HIS A 241 14.85 -1.45 -3.51
CA HIS A 241 15.85 -1.23 -4.56
C HIS A 241 17.25 -1.12 -3.94
N VAL A 242 17.74 -2.23 -3.42
CA VAL A 242 19.04 -2.38 -2.75
C VAL A 242 19.76 -3.59 -3.34
N LEU A 243 21.05 -3.42 -3.61
CA LEU A 243 21.95 -4.48 -4.07
C LEU A 243 22.60 -5.19 -2.87
N TYR A 244 22.53 -6.51 -2.84
CA TYR A 244 23.15 -7.39 -1.84
C TYR A 244 24.16 -8.32 -2.54
N PRO A 245 25.38 -7.85 -2.83
CA PRO A 245 26.30 -8.54 -3.73
C PRO A 245 26.78 -9.90 -3.23
N GLN A 246 26.64 -10.18 -1.94
CA GLN A 246 26.92 -11.52 -1.36
C GLN A 246 25.79 -12.53 -1.61
N VAL A 247 24.65 -12.09 -2.20
CA VAL A 247 23.49 -12.95 -2.48
C VAL A 247 23.15 -12.99 -3.95
N ASP A 248 23.11 -11.82 -4.62
CA ASP A 248 22.83 -11.69 -6.05
C ASP A 248 23.48 -10.41 -6.60
N ASP A 249 23.74 -10.38 -7.89
CA ASP A 249 24.28 -9.22 -8.64
C ASP A 249 23.19 -8.22 -9.04
N ARG A 250 21.93 -8.49 -8.69
CA ARG A 250 20.78 -7.62 -8.97
C ARG A 250 20.14 -7.07 -7.69
N PRO A 251 19.61 -5.84 -7.71
CA PRO A 251 18.82 -5.32 -6.60
C PRO A 251 17.66 -6.25 -6.24
N ALA A 252 17.29 -6.31 -4.98
CA ALA A 252 16.32 -7.29 -4.47
C ALA A 252 15.00 -7.31 -5.26
N GLY A 253 14.48 -6.14 -5.67
CA GLY A 253 13.24 -6.03 -6.46
C GLY A 253 13.33 -6.62 -7.87
N PHE A 254 14.54 -6.86 -8.38
CA PHE A 254 14.81 -7.42 -9.73
C PHE A 254 15.50 -8.80 -9.68
N SER A 255 15.64 -9.38 -8.49
CA SER A 255 16.36 -10.63 -8.25
C SER A 255 15.40 -11.81 -8.09
N ALA A 256 15.46 -12.76 -9.02
CA ALA A 256 14.74 -14.04 -8.88
C ALA A 256 15.26 -14.84 -7.66
N ARG A 257 16.54 -14.68 -7.32
CA ARG A 257 17.11 -15.27 -6.10
C ARG A 257 16.42 -14.79 -4.84
N TRP A 258 16.21 -13.46 -4.69
CA TRP A 258 15.50 -12.89 -3.56
C TRP A 258 14.01 -13.21 -3.58
N LEU A 259 13.32 -13.02 -4.70
CA LEU A 259 11.87 -13.11 -4.74
C LEU A 259 11.33 -14.54 -4.89
N ARG A 260 11.98 -15.39 -5.69
CA ARG A 260 11.51 -16.76 -5.91
C ARG A 260 12.15 -17.77 -4.98
N ASP A 261 13.49 -17.75 -4.82
CA ASP A 261 14.15 -18.78 -4.04
C ASP A 261 14.06 -18.48 -2.54
N ILE A 262 14.35 -17.25 -2.12
CA ILE A 262 14.34 -16.90 -0.70
C ILE A 262 12.90 -16.60 -0.25
N LEU A 263 12.24 -15.58 -0.81
CA LEU A 263 10.94 -15.14 -0.31
C LEU A 263 9.84 -16.18 -0.56
N ARG A 264 9.68 -16.69 -1.80
CA ARG A 264 8.61 -17.65 -2.13
C ARG A 264 8.89 -19.06 -1.61
N ARG A 265 10.11 -19.61 -1.83
CA ARG A 265 10.38 -21.01 -1.52
C ARG A 265 10.87 -21.20 -0.08
N ARG A 266 11.88 -20.42 0.37
CA ARG A 266 12.47 -20.62 1.70
C ARG A 266 11.58 -20.05 2.81
N LEU A 267 11.09 -18.82 2.66
CA LEU A 267 10.20 -18.18 3.64
C LEU A 267 8.71 -18.50 3.40
N GLU A 268 8.38 -19.29 2.37
CA GLU A 268 7.03 -19.78 2.05
C GLU A 268 5.98 -18.67 1.86
N PHE A 269 6.40 -17.47 1.48
CA PHE A 269 5.49 -16.35 1.31
C PHE A 269 4.52 -16.56 0.14
N GLN A 270 3.20 -16.54 0.42
CA GLN A 270 2.15 -16.76 -0.57
C GLN A 270 1.34 -15.49 -0.92
N GLY A 271 1.65 -14.35 -0.27
CA GLY A 271 0.98 -13.08 -0.51
C GLY A 271 1.44 -12.37 -1.78
N THR A 272 0.97 -11.14 -1.98
CA THR A 272 1.33 -10.29 -3.12
C THR A 272 2.74 -9.73 -2.97
N ILE A 273 3.53 -9.72 -4.04
CA ILE A 273 4.80 -8.99 -4.12
C ILE A 273 4.60 -7.77 -5.02
N PHE A 274 4.73 -6.57 -4.45
CA PHE A 274 4.81 -5.31 -5.21
C PHE A 274 6.27 -5.04 -5.59
N SER A 275 6.56 -4.29 -6.64
CA SER A 275 7.86 -3.61 -6.71
C SER A 275 7.84 -2.36 -5.82
N ASP A 276 9.00 -1.81 -5.48
CA ASP A 276 9.08 -0.40 -5.10
C ASP A 276 8.91 0.47 -6.35
N ASP A 277 8.83 1.80 -6.20
CA ASP A 277 8.62 2.72 -7.32
C ASP A 277 9.74 2.57 -8.38
N LEU A 278 9.37 2.20 -9.59
CA LEU A 278 10.30 2.02 -10.69
C LEU A 278 10.93 3.34 -11.19
N ASP A 279 10.37 4.48 -10.78
CA ASP A 279 10.93 5.81 -11.11
C ASP A 279 12.09 6.21 -10.19
N MET A 280 12.36 5.45 -9.12
CA MET A 280 13.49 5.70 -8.20
C MET A 280 14.84 5.48 -8.89
N ALA A 281 15.86 6.24 -8.47
CA ALA A 281 17.22 6.11 -9.01
C ALA A 281 17.81 4.71 -8.77
N GLY A 282 17.53 4.09 -7.62
CA GLY A 282 17.93 2.71 -7.30
C GLY A 282 17.39 1.64 -8.26
N ALA A 283 16.35 1.94 -9.06
CA ALA A 283 15.86 1.09 -10.13
C ALA A 283 16.60 1.31 -11.47
N GLY A 284 17.43 2.36 -11.58
CA GLY A 284 17.99 2.86 -12.84
C GLY A 284 18.87 1.86 -13.59
N GLU A 285 19.60 0.99 -12.89
CA GLU A 285 20.46 0.00 -13.50
C GLU A 285 19.72 -1.09 -14.30
N ALA A 286 18.42 -1.27 -14.04
CA ALA A 286 17.61 -2.24 -14.78
C ALA A 286 17.13 -1.73 -16.16
N GLY A 287 17.62 -0.57 -16.63
CA GLY A 287 17.35 -0.03 -17.95
C GLY A 287 16.23 1.02 -18.00
N ALA A 288 15.57 1.17 -19.17
CA ALA A 288 14.43 2.04 -19.35
C ALA A 288 13.19 1.54 -18.58
N ALA A 289 12.19 2.40 -18.37
CA ALA A 289 11.01 2.06 -17.56
C ALA A 289 10.29 0.76 -17.97
N PRO A 290 10.07 0.45 -19.27
CA PRO A 290 9.50 -0.83 -19.68
C PRO A 290 10.38 -2.05 -19.33
N GLU A 291 11.70 -1.91 -19.44
CA GLU A 291 12.66 -2.96 -19.12
C GLU A 291 12.67 -3.22 -17.60
N ARG A 292 12.60 -2.17 -16.77
CA ARG A 292 12.48 -2.28 -15.32
C ARG A 292 11.19 -3.03 -14.94
N ALA A 293 10.06 -2.68 -15.56
CA ALA A 293 8.78 -3.33 -15.30
C ALA A 293 8.83 -4.83 -15.66
N GLU A 294 9.37 -5.16 -16.84
CA GLU A 294 9.53 -6.54 -17.29
C GLU A 294 10.47 -7.33 -16.38
N ALA A 295 11.60 -6.72 -15.97
CA ALA A 295 12.58 -7.34 -15.07
C ALA A 295 11.98 -7.65 -13.70
N ALA A 296 11.26 -6.71 -13.07
CA ALA A 296 10.61 -6.90 -11.75
C ALA A 296 9.53 -7.99 -11.79
N LEU A 297 8.67 -8.00 -12.81
CA LEU A 297 7.65 -9.03 -13.00
C LEU A 297 8.27 -10.39 -13.28
N THR A 298 9.31 -10.44 -14.12
CA THR A 298 10.07 -11.68 -14.40
C THR A 298 10.77 -12.20 -13.16
N ALA A 299 11.28 -11.31 -12.29
CA ALA A 299 11.88 -11.71 -11.02
C ALA A 299 10.87 -12.32 -10.03
N GLY A 300 9.59 -11.97 -10.11
CA GLY A 300 8.55 -12.55 -9.27
C GLY A 300 7.58 -11.57 -8.61
N CYS A 301 7.64 -10.28 -8.95
CA CYS A 301 6.61 -9.31 -8.54
C CYS A 301 5.26 -9.65 -9.18
N ASP A 302 4.19 -9.48 -8.43
CA ASP A 302 2.81 -9.60 -8.93
C ASP A 302 2.29 -8.27 -9.50
N MET A 303 2.84 -7.13 -9.01
CA MET A 303 2.48 -5.79 -9.45
C MET A 303 3.67 -4.84 -9.34
N VAL A 304 3.84 -3.98 -10.33
CA VAL A 304 4.89 -2.95 -10.37
C VAL A 304 4.30 -1.55 -10.25
N LEU A 305 5.06 -0.62 -9.64
CA LEU A 305 4.67 0.76 -9.40
C LEU A 305 5.37 1.71 -10.39
N ALA A 306 4.59 2.53 -11.10
CA ALA A 306 5.06 3.64 -11.93
C ALA A 306 4.35 4.92 -11.46
N CYS A 307 5.00 5.70 -10.59
CA CYS A 307 4.31 6.63 -9.72
C CYS A 307 4.33 8.07 -10.20
N ASN A 308 5.44 8.51 -10.80
CA ASN A 308 5.74 9.93 -10.94
C ASN A 308 6.02 10.39 -12.38
N ASP A 309 6.35 9.48 -13.29
CA ASP A 309 6.60 9.78 -14.71
C ASP A 309 5.48 9.18 -15.58
N ARG A 310 4.57 10.05 -16.05
CA ARG A 310 3.48 9.67 -16.94
C ARG A 310 3.96 9.10 -18.28
N ARG A 311 5.09 9.59 -18.82
CA ARG A 311 5.65 9.07 -20.08
C ARG A 311 6.21 7.67 -19.88
N ALA A 312 6.93 7.45 -18.77
CA ALA A 312 7.39 6.14 -18.38
C ALA A 312 6.23 5.17 -18.19
N ALA A 313 5.18 5.59 -17.48
CA ALA A 313 3.96 4.80 -17.26
C ALA A 313 3.29 4.41 -18.60
N SER A 314 3.13 5.35 -19.55
CA SER A 314 2.57 5.07 -20.88
C SER A 314 3.44 4.08 -21.65
N ALA A 315 4.77 4.26 -21.66
CA ALA A 315 5.70 3.35 -22.33
C ALA A 315 5.63 1.93 -21.76
N ILE A 316 5.49 1.77 -20.42
CA ILE A 316 5.26 0.48 -19.77
C ILE A 316 3.96 -0.13 -20.30
N LEU A 317 2.86 0.61 -20.29
CA LEU A 317 1.56 0.09 -20.74
C LEU A 317 1.56 -0.35 -22.21
N GLU A 318 2.28 0.34 -23.08
CA GLU A 318 2.37 0.02 -24.50
C GLU A 318 3.24 -1.20 -24.79
N SER A 319 4.38 -1.34 -24.09
CA SER A 319 5.41 -2.31 -24.44
C SER A 319 5.51 -3.54 -23.54
N LEU A 320 4.91 -3.53 -22.34
CA LEU A 320 4.95 -4.66 -21.41
C LEU A 320 4.45 -5.95 -22.08
N ARG A 321 5.27 -6.99 -22.10
CA ARG A 321 4.94 -8.30 -22.68
C ARG A 321 4.43 -9.29 -21.65
N HIS A 322 4.71 -9.03 -20.38
CA HIS A 322 4.32 -9.90 -19.28
C HIS A 322 2.80 -10.12 -19.25
N VAL A 323 2.41 -11.40 -19.15
CA VAL A 323 1.02 -11.80 -18.95
C VAL A 323 0.83 -12.12 -17.47
N ALA A 324 -0.13 -11.44 -16.82
CA ALA A 324 -0.41 -11.68 -15.42
C ALA A 324 -0.86 -13.13 -15.17
N GLU A 325 -0.17 -13.81 -14.26
CA GLU A 325 -0.50 -15.18 -13.89
C GLU A 325 -1.83 -15.24 -13.12
N PRO A 326 -2.63 -16.31 -13.27
CA PRO A 326 -3.88 -16.46 -12.50
C PRO A 326 -3.70 -16.40 -10.99
N VAL A 327 -2.55 -16.88 -10.48
CA VAL A 327 -2.21 -16.83 -9.05
C VAL A 327 -2.00 -15.39 -8.58
N SER A 328 -1.32 -14.56 -9.39
CA SER A 328 -1.14 -13.12 -9.11
C SER A 328 -2.50 -12.40 -9.03
N GLN A 329 -3.44 -12.75 -9.92
CA GLN A 329 -4.81 -12.21 -9.87
C GLN A 329 -5.51 -12.52 -8.55
N LEU A 330 -5.39 -13.76 -8.05
CA LEU A 330 -6.00 -14.17 -6.78
C LEU A 330 -5.36 -13.44 -5.58
N ARG A 331 -4.05 -13.20 -5.63
CA ARG A 331 -3.33 -12.44 -4.60
C ARG A 331 -3.80 -10.99 -4.58
N LEU A 332 -3.84 -10.33 -5.73
CA LEU A 332 -4.26 -8.93 -5.87
C LEU A 332 -5.70 -8.70 -5.43
N ILE A 333 -6.64 -9.58 -5.79
CA ILE A 333 -8.05 -9.44 -5.41
C ILE A 333 -8.24 -9.48 -3.89
N ARG A 334 -7.42 -10.22 -3.14
CA ARG A 334 -7.48 -10.28 -1.68
C ARG A 334 -7.11 -8.97 -0.99
N LEU A 335 -6.40 -8.07 -1.68
CA LEU A 335 -5.98 -6.77 -1.14
C LEU A 335 -7.08 -5.71 -1.17
N HIS A 336 -8.21 -5.97 -1.83
CA HIS A 336 -9.34 -5.04 -1.79
C HIS A 336 -9.83 -4.86 -0.35
N GLY A 337 -9.89 -3.61 0.08
CA GLY A 337 -10.36 -3.30 1.41
C GLY A 337 -11.83 -3.69 1.63
N ARG A 338 -12.13 -4.16 2.83
CA ARG A 338 -13.44 -4.60 3.29
C ARG A 338 -14.07 -3.55 4.19
N GLY A 339 -15.38 -3.42 4.11
CA GLY A 339 -16.10 -2.39 4.88
C GLY A 339 -15.77 -0.98 4.36
N HIS A 340 -16.73 -0.09 4.43
CA HIS A 340 -16.58 1.29 3.95
C HIS A 340 -17.54 2.20 4.73
N PRO A 341 -17.21 2.54 6.00
CA PRO A 341 -17.96 3.57 6.70
C PRO A 341 -17.72 4.92 6.03
N THR A 342 -18.71 5.81 6.02
CA THR A 342 -18.43 7.19 5.59
C THR A 342 -17.58 7.91 6.65
N PRO A 343 -16.79 8.96 6.28
CA PRO A 343 -15.99 9.72 7.23
C PRO A 343 -16.82 10.26 8.42
N GLU A 344 -18.04 10.73 8.16
CA GLU A 344 -18.94 11.26 9.19
C GLU A 344 -19.39 10.18 10.17
N ARG A 345 -19.74 8.98 9.65
CA ARG A 345 -20.12 7.84 10.48
C ARG A 345 -18.96 7.35 11.34
N LEU A 346 -17.76 7.26 10.76
CA LEU A 346 -16.56 6.87 11.49
C LEU A 346 -16.29 7.82 12.66
N ARG A 347 -16.24 9.14 12.40
CA ARG A 347 -15.91 10.17 13.39
C ARG A 347 -16.92 10.31 14.52
N ARG A 348 -18.19 9.97 14.30
CA ARG A 348 -19.22 9.92 15.34
C ARG A 348 -19.08 8.70 16.25
N GLY A 349 -18.31 7.70 15.84
CA GLY A 349 -18.13 6.47 16.61
C GLY A 349 -17.26 6.67 17.85
N PRO A 350 -17.68 6.13 19.04
CA PRO A 350 -16.91 6.26 20.27
C PRO A 350 -15.52 5.59 20.18
N VAL A 351 -15.40 4.53 19.42
CA VAL A 351 -14.13 3.82 19.19
C VAL A 351 -13.11 4.74 18.49
N TRP A 352 -13.53 5.43 17.42
CA TRP A 352 -12.65 6.37 16.72
C TRP A 352 -12.22 7.53 17.63
N GLN A 353 -13.17 8.15 18.36
CA GLN A 353 -12.87 9.26 19.27
C GLN A 353 -11.87 8.86 20.36
N ARG A 354 -11.99 7.63 20.87
CA ARG A 354 -11.06 7.11 21.87
C ARG A 354 -9.69 6.81 21.26
N ALA A 355 -9.65 6.21 20.07
CA ALA A 355 -8.41 5.92 19.36
C ALA A 355 -7.63 7.20 19.06
N VAL A 356 -8.30 8.27 18.60
CA VAL A 356 -7.68 9.58 18.37
C VAL A 356 -7.04 10.12 19.65
N ARG A 357 -7.73 10.09 20.79
CA ARG A 357 -7.15 10.54 22.07
C ARG A 357 -5.92 9.73 22.47
N LEU A 358 -5.97 8.39 22.34
CA LEU A 358 -4.84 7.52 22.70
C LEU A 358 -3.63 7.74 21.80
N VAL A 359 -3.84 8.03 20.51
CA VAL A 359 -2.75 8.28 19.55
C VAL A 359 -2.15 9.67 19.73
N HIS A 360 -2.94 10.67 20.15
CA HIS A 360 -2.42 12.00 20.46
C HIS A 360 -1.53 12.03 21.69
N ASP A 361 -1.81 11.17 22.65
CA ASP A 361 -1.08 11.18 23.91
C ASP A 361 -0.76 9.76 24.38
N TYR A 362 0.29 9.18 23.80
CA TYR A 362 0.76 7.85 24.16
C TYR A 362 1.21 7.71 25.63
N ASP A 363 1.61 8.81 26.27
CA ASP A 363 2.17 8.79 27.62
C ASP A 363 1.12 9.09 28.71
N ALA A 364 0.06 9.83 28.40
CA ALA A 364 -0.86 10.40 29.43
C ALA A 364 -2.08 9.53 29.75
N PHE A 365 -2.52 8.64 28.86
CA PHE A 365 -3.75 7.87 29.12
C PHE A 365 -3.49 6.45 29.59
N PRO A 366 -4.11 6.02 30.72
CA PRO A 366 -4.18 4.61 31.04
C PRO A 366 -4.95 3.87 29.95
N LEU A 367 -4.41 2.76 29.51
CA LEU A 367 -5.07 1.87 28.56
C LEU A 367 -6.21 1.16 29.31
N LEU A 368 -7.41 1.60 29.06
CA LEU A 368 -8.60 0.80 29.35
C LEU A 368 -8.82 -0.13 28.17
N ASP A 369 -9.25 -1.36 28.39
CA ASP A 369 -9.51 -2.34 27.35
C ASP A 369 -10.38 -1.72 26.23
N MET A 370 -9.83 -1.69 25.02
CA MET A 370 -10.56 -1.32 23.82
C MET A 370 -10.89 -2.61 23.06
N ASP A 371 -12.15 -3.01 23.06
CA ASP A 371 -12.68 -3.94 22.06
C ASP A 371 -12.75 -3.21 20.72
N ILE A 372 -11.73 -3.44 19.86
CA ILE A 372 -11.67 -2.99 18.48
C ILE A 372 -12.02 -4.17 17.58
#